data_3368e59cd22f4824ddab6f30a2219c56
#
_entry.id   3368e59cd22f4824ddab6f30a2219c56
#
_cell.length_a   1.000
_cell.length_b   1.000
_cell.length_c   1.000
_cell.angle_alpha   90.00
_cell.angle_beta   90.00
_cell.angle_gamma   90.00
#
_symmetry.space_group_name_H-M   'P 1'
#
loop_
_entity.id
_entity.type
_entity.pdbx_description
1 polymer ?
#
loop_
_entity_poly.entity_id
_entity_poly.type
_entity_poly.pdbx_seq_one_letter_code
_entity_poly.pdbx_strand_id
1 'polypeptide(L)'
;AEVGPDGAVWIADFAQFIILHNLPGNPERGLPRIEYGDGNAHLNPNRDKSHGRIWRVERRGPHSSPLDLIDAGPSALVAALGNPNRFWRVQARRLLVQRRIGTAIPGLYSSVRREGALTAAAAVRALAGLNALGDKKGMEVLEAAFARPESEVLKAVLQSLPSTPGSAR
;
A
#
# COMPACT_ATOMS: atom_id res chain seq x y z
N ALA A 1 -1.99 -10.47 -5.30
CA ALA A 1 -0.82 -10.99 -4.60
C ALA A 1 -0.29 -9.94 -3.62
N GLU A 2 0.11 -10.35 -2.43
CA GLU A 2 0.62 -9.48 -1.37
C GLU A 2 1.84 -10.11 -0.68
N VAL A 3 2.74 -9.26 -0.19
CA VAL A 3 3.87 -9.74 0.64
C VAL A 3 3.39 -9.88 2.08
N GLY A 4 3.59 -11.07 2.66
CA GLY A 4 3.21 -11.37 4.04
C GLY A 4 4.26 -11.00 5.08
N PRO A 5 3.94 -11.19 6.37
CA PRO A 5 4.83 -10.84 7.49
C PRO A 5 6.15 -11.61 7.49
N ASP A 6 6.16 -12.80 6.93
CA ASP A 6 7.32 -13.68 6.77
C ASP A 6 8.15 -13.39 5.51
N GLY A 7 7.73 -12.44 4.68
CA GLY A 7 8.36 -12.09 3.41
C GLY A 7 7.95 -12.98 2.24
N ALA A 8 7.09 -13.98 2.45
CA ALA A 8 6.52 -14.76 1.36
C ALA A 8 5.50 -13.96 0.56
N VAL A 9 5.30 -14.33 -0.70
CA VAL A 9 4.23 -13.77 -1.53
C VAL A 9 2.99 -14.66 -1.38
N TRP A 10 1.88 -14.05 -1.00
CA TRP A 10 0.59 -14.69 -0.83
C TRP A 10 -0.31 -14.33 -2.02
N ILE A 11 -0.89 -15.34 -2.66
CA ILE A 11 -1.68 -15.20 -3.87
C ILE A 11 -3.02 -15.87 -3.65
N ALA A 12 -4.10 -15.12 -3.73
CA ALA A 12 -5.44 -15.68 -3.84
C ALA A 12 -5.68 -16.15 -5.28
N ASP A 13 -6.07 -17.40 -5.44
CA ASP A 13 -6.35 -18.04 -6.71
C ASP A 13 -7.77 -18.62 -6.69
N PHE A 14 -8.57 -18.23 -7.68
CA PHE A 14 -9.95 -18.70 -7.80
C PHE A 14 -10.07 -20.17 -8.26
N ALA A 15 -8.96 -20.83 -8.58
CA ALA A 15 -8.94 -22.19 -9.11
C ALA A 15 -9.75 -22.38 -10.41
N GLN A 16 -9.88 -21.31 -11.21
CA GLN A 16 -10.67 -21.33 -12.44
C GLN A 16 -9.78 -21.20 -13.67
N PHE A 17 -10.05 -22.05 -14.67
CA PHE A 17 -9.45 -21.95 -15.99
C PHE A 17 -10.26 -21.07 -16.96
N ILE A 18 -11.48 -20.68 -16.57
CA ILE A 18 -12.36 -19.83 -17.37
C ILE A 18 -12.26 -18.39 -16.88
N ILE A 19 -11.68 -17.53 -17.71
CA ILE A 19 -11.55 -16.11 -17.44
C ILE A 19 -12.76 -15.38 -18.00
N LEU A 20 -13.46 -14.62 -17.14
CA LEU A 20 -14.59 -13.80 -17.53
C LEU A 20 -14.11 -12.44 -18.00
N HIS A 21 -14.16 -12.18 -19.30
CA HIS A 21 -13.89 -10.87 -19.89
C HIS A 21 -15.12 -10.21 -20.51
N ASN A 22 -16.23 -10.94 -20.65
CA ASN A 22 -17.43 -10.41 -21.28
C ASN A 22 -18.29 -9.70 -20.24
N LEU A 23 -18.46 -8.40 -20.40
CA LEU A 23 -19.48 -7.66 -19.69
C LEU A 23 -20.84 -8.18 -20.14
N PRO A 24 -21.75 -8.50 -19.23
CA PRO A 24 -23.13 -8.79 -19.61
C PRO A 24 -23.69 -7.59 -20.35
N GLY A 25 -24.34 -7.84 -21.48
CA GLY A 25 -25.02 -6.79 -22.23
C GLY A 25 -26.00 -6.05 -21.35
N ASN A 26 -26.01 -4.74 -21.43
CA ASN A 26 -26.97 -3.88 -20.74
C ASN A 26 -27.66 -2.97 -21.75
N PRO A 27 -28.83 -3.37 -22.27
CA PRO A 27 -29.58 -2.59 -23.24
C PRO A 27 -29.93 -1.17 -22.76
N GLU A 28 -30.13 -0.99 -21.45
CA GLU A 28 -30.43 0.32 -20.86
C GLU A 28 -29.26 1.30 -20.98
N ARG A 29 -28.04 0.77 -21.10
CA ARG A 29 -26.81 1.55 -21.32
C ARG A 29 -26.36 1.53 -22.80
N GLY A 30 -27.22 1.11 -23.73
CA GLY A 30 -26.88 1.03 -25.15
C GLY A 30 -25.90 -0.09 -25.50
N LEU A 31 -25.65 -1.02 -24.59
CA LEU A 31 -24.81 -2.19 -24.87
C LEU A 31 -25.68 -3.31 -25.46
N PRO A 32 -25.28 -3.93 -26.60
CA PRO A 32 -26.07 -4.99 -27.20
C PRO A 32 -26.26 -6.15 -26.23
N ARG A 33 -27.45 -6.78 -26.31
CA ARG A 33 -27.72 -8.00 -25.55
C ARG A 33 -26.81 -9.10 -26.08
N ILE A 34 -25.87 -9.52 -25.24
CA ILE A 34 -24.99 -10.63 -25.57
C ILE A 34 -25.78 -11.92 -25.33
N GLU A 35 -26.06 -12.66 -26.39
CA GLU A 35 -26.56 -14.03 -26.24
C GLU A 35 -25.47 -14.89 -25.62
N TYR A 36 -25.85 -15.60 -24.58
CA TYR A 36 -24.95 -16.37 -23.78
C TYR A 36 -24.60 -17.68 -24.49
N GLY A 37 -23.42 -17.73 -25.10
CA GLY A 37 -22.86 -18.95 -25.66
C GLY A 37 -22.01 -19.74 -24.64
N ASP A 38 -21.54 -20.88 -25.07
CA ASP A 38 -20.72 -21.81 -24.25
C ASP A 38 -19.41 -21.20 -23.70
N GLY A 39 -18.96 -20.09 -24.26
CA GLY A 39 -17.81 -19.34 -23.76
C GLY A 39 -18.10 -18.35 -22.62
N ASN A 40 -19.35 -18.23 -22.20
CA ASN A 40 -19.75 -17.27 -21.19
C ASN A 40 -19.45 -17.77 -19.77
N ALA A 41 -18.40 -17.25 -19.18
CA ALA A 41 -17.85 -17.78 -17.94
C ALA A 41 -18.84 -17.79 -16.76
N HIS A 42 -19.82 -16.88 -16.70
CA HIS A 42 -20.75 -16.84 -15.57
C HIS A 42 -21.89 -17.87 -15.65
N LEU A 43 -22.18 -18.38 -16.84
CA LEU A 43 -23.19 -19.42 -17.07
C LEU A 43 -22.55 -20.80 -17.33
N ASN A 44 -21.24 -20.85 -17.58
CA ASN A 44 -20.57 -22.10 -17.90
C ASN A 44 -20.66 -23.08 -16.69
N PRO A 45 -21.25 -24.29 -16.87
CA PRO A 45 -21.37 -25.26 -15.79
C PRO A 45 -20.02 -25.76 -15.28
N ASN A 46 -18.98 -25.68 -16.10
CA ASN A 46 -17.63 -26.08 -15.71
C ASN A 46 -16.92 -25.00 -14.86
N ARG A 47 -17.57 -23.87 -14.59
CA ARG A 47 -17.02 -22.87 -13.71
C ARG A 47 -17.08 -23.35 -12.27
N ASP A 48 -15.91 -23.54 -11.68
CA ASP A 48 -15.81 -23.84 -10.25
C ASP A 48 -16.16 -22.61 -9.42
N LYS A 49 -17.24 -22.69 -8.66
CA LYS A 49 -17.73 -21.62 -7.76
C LYS A 49 -17.51 -21.97 -6.29
N SER A 50 -16.97 -23.15 -6.01
CA SER A 50 -16.89 -23.71 -4.67
C SER A 50 -15.47 -23.85 -4.15
N HIS A 51 -14.47 -23.75 -5.04
CA HIS A 51 -13.07 -23.93 -4.67
C HIS A 51 -12.28 -22.65 -4.93
N GLY A 52 -11.38 -22.39 -4.03
CA GLY A 52 -10.35 -21.37 -4.14
C GLY A 52 -9.07 -21.86 -3.49
N ARG A 53 -7.96 -21.23 -3.79
CA ARG A 53 -6.66 -21.57 -3.23
C ARG A 53 -5.94 -20.32 -2.77
N ILE A 54 -5.16 -20.48 -1.72
CA ILE A 54 -4.21 -19.45 -1.30
C ILE A 54 -2.83 -20.08 -1.44
N TRP A 55 -2.05 -19.53 -2.35
CA TRP A 55 -0.67 -19.92 -2.55
C TRP A 55 0.24 -19.09 -1.67
N ARG A 56 1.19 -19.73 -1.02
CA ARG A 56 2.30 -19.10 -0.32
C ARG A 56 3.58 -19.45 -1.05
N VAL A 57 4.15 -18.46 -1.72
CA VAL A 57 5.39 -18.61 -2.49
C VAL A 57 6.51 -17.97 -1.70
N GLU A 58 7.51 -18.75 -1.36
CA GLU A 58 8.66 -18.30 -0.59
C GLU A 58 9.99 -18.57 -1.31
N ARG A 59 10.97 -17.73 -1.04
CA ARG A 59 12.33 -17.97 -1.48
C ARG A 59 12.96 -19.04 -0.57
N ARG A 60 13.70 -19.98 -1.15
CA ARG A 60 14.51 -20.90 -0.36
C ARG A 60 15.61 -20.13 0.38
N GLY A 61 15.76 -20.36 1.66
CA GLY A 61 16.78 -19.75 2.52
C GLY A 61 16.20 -19.07 3.76
N PRO A 62 17.01 -18.29 4.48
CA PRO A 62 16.58 -17.67 5.72
C PRO A 62 15.44 -16.66 5.47
N HIS A 63 14.42 -16.74 6.31
CA HIS A 63 13.27 -15.84 6.32
C HIS A 63 13.47 -14.73 7.35
N SER A 64 12.88 -13.56 7.10
CA SER A 64 12.82 -12.51 8.10
C SER A 64 11.87 -12.93 9.23
N SER A 65 12.31 -12.79 10.47
CA SER A 65 11.43 -12.99 11.61
C SER A 65 10.30 -11.95 11.60
N PRO A 66 9.06 -12.38 11.87
CA PRO A 66 7.96 -11.46 12.08
C PRO A 66 8.26 -10.46 13.21
N LEU A 67 7.80 -9.21 13.04
CA LEU A 67 7.83 -8.21 14.10
C LEU A 67 6.53 -8.28 14.91
N ASP A 68 6.64 -8.06 16.22
CA ASP A 68 5.47 -7.75 17.03
C ASP A 68 5.33 -6.22 17.14
N LEU A 69 4.28 -5.69 16.53
CA LEU A 69 3.96 -4.26 16.56
C LEU A 69 2.68 -3.97 17.34
N ILE A 70 2.08 -4.97 18.00
CA ILE A 70 0.80 -4.80 18.70
C ILE A 70 0.92 -3.73 19.78
N ASP A 71 1.94 -3.83 20.63
CA ASP A 71 2.17 -2.88 21.72
C ASP A 71 3.39 -1.98 21.47
N ALA A 72 3.82 -1.89 20.22
CA ALA A 72 4.99 -1.11 19.84
C ALA A 72 4.76 0.38 20.12
N GLY A 73 5.70 0.99 20.85
CA GLY A 73 5.73 2.42 21.13
C GLY A 73 6.17 3.25 19.91
N PRO A 74 6.11 4.59 20.02
CA PRO A 74 6.39 5.52 18.92
C PRO A 74 7.74 5.28 18.23
N SER A 75 8.81 5.12 19.00
CA SER A 75 10.17 4.93 18.46
C SER A 75 10.32 3.60 17.73
N ALA A 76 9.72 2.52 18.23
CA ALA A 76 9.75 1.21 17.60
C ALA A 76 8.98 1.23 16.26
N LEU A 77 7.83 1.91 16.22
CA LEU A 77 7.05 2.08 14.99
C LEU A 77 7.79 2.92 13.94
N VAL A 78 8.47 4.00 14.36
CA VAL A 78 9.32 4.79 13.46
C VAL A 78 10.47 3.96 12.92
N ALA A 79 11.15 3.19 13.77
CA ALA A 79 12.22 2.28 13.32
C ALA A 79 11.71 1.22 12.33
N ALA A 80 10.51 0.68 12.53
CA ALA A 80 9.90 -0.30 11.65
C ALA A 80 9.57 0.23 10.25
N LEU A 81 9.54 1.55 10.02
CA LEU A 81 9.43 2.15 8.69
C LEU A 81 10.67 1.86 7.82
N GLY A 82 11.81 1.51 8.43
CA GLY A 82 13.03 1.09 7.74
C GLY A 82 13.11 -0.42 7.49
N ASN A 83 12.12 -1.22 7.86
CA ASN A 83 12.17 -2.66 7.70
C ASN A 83 12.30 -3.06 6.22
N PRO A 84 13.17 -4.02 5.84
CA PRO A 84 13.30 -4.49 4.46
C PRO A 84 12.01 -5.12 3.93
N ASN A 85 11.21 -5.75 4.78
CA ASN A 85 9.91 -6.28 4.39
C ASN A 85 8.87 -5.16 4.30
N ARG A 86 8.29 -4.99 3.10
CA ARG A 86 7.23 -3.99 2.83
C ARG A 86 6.03 -4.15 3.76
N PHE A 87 5.65 -5.38 4.11
CA PHE A 87 4.53 -5.63 5.02
C PHE A 87 4.69 -4.84 6.33
N TRP A 88 5.85 -4.95 6.97
CA TRP A 88 6.09 -4.29 8.25
C TRP A 88 6.17 -2.76 8.14
N ARG A 89 6.74 -2.22 7.05
CA ARG A 89 6.70 -0.76 6.79
C ARG A 89 5.28 -0.23 6.70
N VAL A 90 4.42 -0.96 5.99
CA VAL A 90 3.00 -0.58 5.82
C VAL A 90 2.25 -0.68 7.15
N GLN A 91 2.45 -1.76 7.92
CA GLN A 91 1.81 -1.92 9.24
C GLN A 91 2.27 -0.86 10.24
N ALA A 92 3.56 -0.56 10.31
CA ALA A 92 4.08 0.49 11.19
C ALA A 92 3.45 1.85 10.87
N ARG A 93 3.42 2.24 9.59
CA ARG A 93 2.76 3.48 9.15
C ARG A 93 1.27 3.48 9.52
N ARG A 94 0.57 2.37 9.25
CA ARG A 94 -0.85 2.23 9.59
C ARG A 94 -1.09 2.45 11.08
N LEU A 95 -0.30 1.84 11.95
CA LEU A 95 -0.44 1.96 13.40
C LEU A 95 -0.13 3.38 13.88
N LEU A 96 0.91 4.05 13.35
CA LEU A 96 1.21 5.45 13.64
C LEU A 96 0.00 6.36 13.37
N VAL A 97 -0.62 6.19 12.20
CA VAL A 97 -1.76 7.02 11.77
C VAL A 97 -3.04 6.66 12.52
N GLN A 98 -3.40 5.38 12.59
CA GLN A 98 -4.65 4.95 13.25
C GLN A 98 -4.69 5.28 14.73
N ARG A 99 -3.55 5.12 15.41
CA ARG A 99 -3.42 5.46 16.84
C ARG A 99 -3.16 6.95 17.08
N ARG A 100 -3.04 7.75 16.02
CA ARG A 100 -2.75 9.19 16.07
C ARG A 100 -1.54 9.52 16.94
N ILE A 101 -0.43 8.80 16.77
CA ILE A 101 0.75 8.90 17.62
C ILE A 101 1.54 10.18 17.29
N GLY A 102 1.07 11.33 17.78
CA GLY A 102 1.73 12.63 17.59
C GLY A 102 3.14 12.69 18.16
N THR A 103 3.43 11.94 19.21
CA THR A 103 4.76 11.85 19.83
C THR A 103 5.83 11.23 18.90
N ALA A 104 5.42 10.56 17.81
CA ALA A 104 6.33 10.04 16.78
C ALA A 104 6.82 11.12 15.79
N ILE A 105 6.15 12.28 15.70
CA ILE A 105 6.43 13.31 14.68
C ILE A 105 7.90 13.76 14.65
N PRO A 106 8.57 14.05 15.78
CA PRO A 106 9.99 14.44 15.72
C PRO A 106 10.89 13.34 15.13
N GLY A 107 10.62 12.08 15.44
CA GLY A 107 11.33 10.93 14.86
C GLY A 107 11.08 10.79 13.37
N LEU A 108 9.85 11.02 12.90
CA LEU A 108 9.50 11.02 11.49
C LEU A 108 10.23 12.15 10.73
N TYR A 109 10.30 13.36 11.28
CA TYR A 109 11.08 14.46 10.70
C TYR A 109 12.56 14.10 10.55
N SER A 110 13.13 13.46 11.56
CA SER A 110 14.51 12.96 11.50
C SER A 110 14.68 11.92 10.40
N SER A 111 13.75 10.98 10.29
CA SER A 111 13.79 9.92 9.27
C SER A 111 13.74 10.46 7.84
N VAL A 112 12.95 11.49 7.57
CA VAL A 112 12.91 12.13 6.24
C VAL A 112 14.28 12.69 5.84
N ARG A 113 15.02 13.26 6.80
CA ARG A 113 16.29 13.94 6.53
C ARG A 113 17.49 13.03 6.50
N ARG A 114 17.50 11.94 7.28
CA ARG A 114 18.71 11.16 7.58
C ARG A 114 18.67 9.73 7.08
N GLU A 115 17.48 9.17 6.87
CA GLU A 115 17.33 7.76 6.52
C GLU A 115 17.34 7.52 5.00
N GLY A 116 17.49 6.27 4.59
CA GLY A 116 17.43 5.88 3.19
C GLY A 116 16.05 6.13 2.56
N ALA A 117 16.00 6.12 1.24
CA ALA A 117 14.84 6.52 0.44
C ALA A 117 13.51 5.87 0.85
N LEU A 118 13.50 4.56 1.12
CA LEU A 118 12.28 3.83 1.50
C LEU A 118 11.74 4.31 2.85
N THR A 119 12.63 4.49 3.84
CA THR A 119 12.25 4.97 5.17
C THR A 119 11.78 6.42 5.11
N ALA A 120 12.49 7.27 4.41
CA ALA A 120 12.13 8.67 4.21
C ALA A 120 10.75 8.80 3.53
N ALA A 121 10.50 8.06 2.46
CA ALA A 121 9.22 8.05 1.77
C ALA A 121 8.07 7.54 2.69
N ALA A 122 8.32 6.52 3.50
CA ALA A 122 7.35 6.02 4.47
C ALA A 122 7.06 7.04 5.57
N ALA A 123 8.09 7.77 6.05
CA ALA A 123 7.96 8.85 7.03
C ALA A 123 7.15 10.03 6.49
N VAL A 124 7.39 10.47 5.25
CA VAL A 124 6.56 11.52 4.59
C VAL A 124 5.09 11.11 4.58
N ARG A 125 4.78 9.88 4.16
CA ARG A 125 3.40 9.38 4.13
C ARG A 125 2.78 9.24 5.52
N ALA A 126 3.58 8.94 6.55
CA ALA A 126 3.11 8.90 7.93
C ALA A 126 2.79 10.31 8.46
N LEU A 127 3.65 11.28 8.19
CA LEU A 127 3.44 12.69 8.55
C LEU A 127 2.18 13.26 7.89
N ALA A 128 1.96 12.95 6.60
CA ALA A 128 0.73 13.33 5.91
C ALA A 128 -0.51 12.73 6.59
N GLY A 129 -0.49 11.45 6.91
CA GLY A 129 -1.59 10.77 7.60
C GLY A 129 -1.84 11.28 9.03
N LEU A 130 -0.83 11.87 9.67
CA LEU A 130 -0.94 12.53 10.97
C LEU A 130 -1.31 14.02 10.86
N ASN A 131 -1.51 14.55 9.66
CA ASN A 131 -1.73 15.98 9.38
C ASN A 131 -0.58 16.88 9.89
N ALA A 132 0.65 16.38 9.87
CA ALA A 132 1.83 17.05 10.43
C ALA A 132 2.71 17.75 9.36
N LEU A 133 2.16 18.01 8.16
CA LEU A 133 2.88 18.66 7.06
C LEU A 133 2.40 20.10 6.79
N GLY A 134 1.33 20.55 7.45
CA GLY A 134 0.71 21.86 7.20
C GLY A 134 1.28 23.02 8.00
N ASP A 135 2.12 22.78 8.99
CA ASP A 135 2.78 23.80 9.76
C ASP A 135 4.16 24.18 9.16
N LYS A 136 4.79 25.22 9.71
CA LYS A 136 6.11 25.69 9.24
C LYS A 136 7.16 24.58 9.24
N LYS A 137 7.19 23.76 10.28
CA LYS A 137 8.17 22.68 10.41
C LYS A 137 7.91 21.53 9.43
N GLY A 138 6.64 21.22 9.19
CA GLY A 138 6.22 20.27 8.18
C GLY A 138 6.60 20.71 6.77
N MET A 139 6.43 22.00 6.47
CA MET A 139 6.86 22.57 5.18
C MET A 139 8.38 22.49 4.99
N GLU A 140 9.18 22.84 6.00
CA GLU A 140 10.64 22.69 5.96
C GLU A 140 11.08 21.24 5.72
N VAL A 141 10.33 20.26 6.24
CA VAL A 141 10.59 18.83 6.02
C VAL A 141 10.20 18.41 4.60
N LEU A 142 9.09 18.94 4.07
CA LEU A 142 8.69 18.69 2.69
C LEU A 142 9.72 19.28 1.70
N GLU A 143 10.22 20.47 1.94
CA GLU A 143 11.30 21.09 1.14
C GLU A 143 12.56 20.22 1.15
N ALA A 144 12.98 19.77 2.34
CA ALA A 144 14.10 18.86 2.48
C ALA A 144 13.88 17.51 1.76
N ALA A 145 12.65 16.98 1.79
CA ALA A 145 12.30 15.78 1.06
C ALA A 145 12.27 15.99 -0.46
N PHE A 146 11.79 17.14 -0.90
CA PHE A 146 11.72 17.48 -2.31
C PHE A 146 13.10 17.69 -2.94
N ALA A 147 14.08 18.16 -2.15
CA ALA A 147 15.48 18.30 -2.58
C ALA A 147 16.21 16.95 -2.74
N ARG A 148 15.61 15.84 -2.32
CA ARG A 148 16.22 14.52 -2.44
C ARG A 148 16.09 13.97 -3.87
N PRO A 149 17.14 13.31 -4.43
CA PRO A 149 17.11 12.81 -5.81
C PRO A 149 16.29 11.52 -5.99
N GLU A 150 15.94 10.84 -4.90
CA GLU A 150 15.30 9.53 -4.98
C GLU A 150 13.83 9.63 -5.38
N SER A 151 13.46 8.98 -6.47
CA SER A 151 12.11 9.01 -7.04
C SER A 151 11.01 8.56 -6.06
N GLU A 152 11.32 7.62 -5.16
CA GLU A 152 10.38 7.13 -4.14
C GLU A 152 10.03 8.23 -3.12
N VAL A 153 10.98 9.08 -2.78
CA VAL A 153 10.75 10.22 -1.86
C VAL A 153 9.92 11.29 -2.56
N LEU A 154 10.30 11.67 -3.78
CA LEU A 154 9.55 12.63 -4.61
C LEU A 154 8.10 12.19 -4.81
N LYS A 155 7.88 10.90 -5.14
CA LYS A 155 6.55 10.34 -5.26
C LYS A 155 5.75 10.43 -3.96
N ALA A 156 6.38 10.18 -2.81
CA ALA A 156 5.72 10.30 -1.51
C ALA A 156 5.33 11.76 -1.22
N VAL A 157 6.18 12.73 -1.53
CA VAL A 157 5.87 14.16 -1.39
C VAL A 157 4.68 14.54 -2.26
N LEU A 158 4.72 14.24 -3.56
CA LEU A 158 3.65 14.59 -4.50
C LEU A 158 2.29 13.98 -4.09
N GLN A 159 2.30 12.73 -3.59
CA GLN A 159 1.09 12.06 -3.10
C GLN A 159 0.57 12.63 -1.77
N SER A 160 1.40 13.37 -1.04
CA SER A 160 1.06 13.93 0.27
C SER A 160 0.66 15.41 0.22
N LEU A 161 0.83 16.06 -0.93
CA LEU A 161 0.35 17.42 -1.11
C LEU A 161 -1.17 17.47 -1.14
N PRO A 162 -1.80 18.45 -0.46
CA PRO A 162 -3.25 18.60 -0.52
C PRO A 162 -3.68 18.90 -1.96
N SER A 163 -4.74 18.22 -2.40
CA SER A 163 -5.42 18.55 -3.66
C SER A 163 -6.05 19.92 -3.51
N THR A 164 -5.48 20.96 -4.12
CA THR A 164 -6.13 22.26 -4.18
C THR A 164 -7.30 22.20 -5.14
N PRO A 165 -8.50 22.68 -4.77
CA PRO A 165 -9.67 22.74 -5.66
C PRO A 165 -9.49 23.79 -6.77
N GLY A 166 -8.47 23.72 -7.57
CA GLY A 166 -8.15 24.72 -8.58
C GLY A 166 -7.21 24.24 -9.68
N SER A 167 -6.65 23.04 -9.55
CA SER A 167 -5.71 22.49 -10.53
C SER A 167 -6.36 21.62 -11.62
N ALA A 168 -7.70 21.58 -11.67
CA ALA A 168 -8.46 20.95 -12.74
C ALA A 168 -9.02 22.03 -13.67
N ARG A 169 -8.15 22.68 -14.45
CA ARG A 169 -8.49 23.44 -15.66
C ARG A 169 -7.52 23.11 -16.76
#